data_c0a02a2fc745a13cb075e631a691347f
#
_entry.id   c0a02a2fc745a13cb075e631a691347f
#
_cell.length_a   1.000
_cell.length_b   1.000
_cell.length_c   1.000
_cell.angle_alpha   90.00
_cell.angle_beta   90.00
_cell.angle_gamma   90.00
#
_symmetry.space_group_name_H-M   'P 1'
#
loop_
_entity.id
_entity.type
_entity.pdbx_description
1 polymer ?
#
loop_
_entity_poly.entity_id
_entity_poly.type
_entity_poly.pdbx_seq_one_letter_code
_entity_poly.pdbx_strand_id
1 'polypeptide(L)'
;MSPLAATTAALALSLASPVCAASLSRTPVPPPADRAVQPPPPPDPAGADYRHRLRPTPFGWPRRDHWCVWVEPIAQEGPAARWDLAWLGAVEAALARWAELLPITRVSSPSEAQVLLFRRRPPLRQGRASHGRAELELELVRRAGSAVAGIEPRVTVMISPGQRPVAIEANALHELGHAFGLWGHSDDPADAMAAVPGARPILSLSPRDRATLLWLQRQPGLR
;
A
#
# COMPACT_ATOMS: atom_id res chain seq x y z
N MET A 1 56.56 20.11 1.13
CA MET A 1 55.33 20.94 1.32
C MET A 1 54.23 20.26 0.51
N SER A 2 53.40 19.45 1.16
CA SER A 2 52.28 18.75 0.54
C SER A 2 50.97 19.49 0.86
N PRO A 3 50.08 19.73 -0.09
CA PRO A 3 48.78 20.33 0.22
C PRO A 3 47.81 19.30 0.74
N LEU A 4 47.16 19.61 1.89
CA LEU A 4 46.01 18.89 2.41
C LEU A 4 44.80 19.12 1.50
N ALA A 5 44.26 18.05 0.96
CA ALA A 5 42.99 18.07 0.27
C ALA A 5 41.86 18.05 1.29
N ALA A 6 41.10 19.13 1.33
CA ALA A 6 39.87 19.23 2.13
C ALA A 6 38.73 18.52 1.38
N THR A 7 38.29 17.40 1.93
CA THR A 7 37.10 16.66 1.42
C THR A 7 35.86 17.31 1.98
N THR A 8 35.18 18.08 1.17
CA THR A 8 33.84 18.65 1.49
C THR A 8 32.80 17.53 1.35
N ALA A 9 32.33 17.01 2.47
CA ALA A 9 31.16 16.14 2.50
C ALA A 9 29.91 16.96 2.20
N ALA A 10 29.33 16.76 1.01
CA ALA A 10 28.03 17.34 0.67
C ALA A 10 26.94 16.60 1.46
N LEU A 11 26.36 17.26 2.46
CA LEU A 11 25.11 16.84 3.06
C LEU A 11 24.01 16.94 1.99
N ALA A 12 23.58 15.81 1.42
CA ALA A 12 22.38 15.74 0.63
C ALA A 12 21.18 15.96 1.57
N LEU A 13 20.68 17.20 1.65
CA LEU A 13 19.35 17.45 2.20
C LEU A 13 18.35 16.74 1.29
N SER A 14 17.82 15.61 1.76
CA SER A 14 16.64 14.98 1.16
C SER A 14 15.47 15.93 1.39
N LEU A 15 15.12 16.73 0.37
CA LEU A 15 13.93 17.55 0.39
C LEU A 15 12.73 16.59 0.37
N ALA A 16 12.09 16.39 1.53
CA ALA A 16 10.83 15.68 1.61
C ALA A 16 9.86 16.28 0.59
N SER A 17 9.29 15.45 -0.28
CA SER A 17 8.31 15.92 -1.25
C SER A 17 7.15 16.58 -0.48
N PRO A 18 6.73 17.82 -0.80
CA PRO A 18 5.67 18.52 -0.08
C PRO A 18 4.36 17.73 -0.04
N VAL A 19 4.20 16.80 -0.98
CA VAL A 19 3.04 15.88 -1.05
C VAL A 19 3.06 14.83 0.06
N CYS A 20 4.25 14.40 0.52
CA CYS A 20 4.44 13.39 1.57
C CYS A 20 4.91 14.02 2.90
N ALA A 21 4.52 15.25 3.18
CA ALA A 21 4.92 15.91 4.42
C ALA A 21 4.42 15.15 5.65
N ALA A 22 5.25 15.12 6.69
CA ALA A 22 4.91 14.52 7.97
C ALA A 22 3.64 15.16 8.56
N SER A 23 2.83 14.34 9.19
CA SER A 23 1.62 14.80 9.87
C SER A 23 1.98 15.38 11.24
N LEU A 24 1.35 16.50 11.63
CA LEU A 24 1.51 17.11 12.96
C LEU A 24 0.83 16.24 14.04
N SER A 25 -0.29 15.60 13.68
CA SER A 25 -0.97 14.65 14.56
C SER A 25 -1.72 13.62 13.74
N ARG A 26 -1.82 12.42 14.27
CA ARG A 26 -2.64 11.32 13.77
C ARG A 26 -3.39 10.69 14.94
N THR A 27 -4.68 10.54 14.83
CA THR A 27 -5.51 9.86 15.83
C THR A 27 -6.47 8.93 15.12
N PRO A 28 -6.71 7.72 15.63
CA PRO A 28 -7.71 6.81 15.06
C PRO A 28 -9.08 7.50 14.98
N VAL A 29 -9.78 7.29 13.86
CA VAL A 29 -11.16 7.71 13.73
C VAL A 29 -12.03 6.73 14.51
N PRO A 30 -12.84 7.19 15.48
CA PRO A 30 -13.73 6.30 16.20
C PRO A 30 -14.77 5.69 15.24
N PRO A 31 -15.21 4.43 15.48
CA PRO A 31 -16.30 3.85 14.72
C PRO A 31 -17.51 4.79 14.77
N PRO A 32 -18.15 5.07 13.63
CA PRO A 32 -19.34 5.91 13.62
C PRO A 32 -20.49 5.17 14.31
N ALA A 33 -21.12 5.81 15.30
CA ALA A 33 -22.23 5.22 16.05
C ALA A 33 -23.46 4.94 15.16
N ASP A 34 -23.69 5.73 14.10
CA ASP A 34 -24.92 5.73 13.30
C ASP A 34 -24.72 5.83 11.78
N ARG A 35 -23.53 5.66 11.26
CA ARG A 35 -23.33 5.66 9.80
C ARG A 35 -23.56 4.26 9.24
N ALA A 36 -24.60 4.12 8.44
CA ALA A 36 -24.81 2.91 7.65
C ALA A 36 -23.64 2.71 6.68
N VAL A 37 -23.09 1.49 6.65
CA VAL A 37 -22.12 1.11 5.64
C VAL A 37 -22.79 1.20 4.27
N GLN A 38 -22.21 1.96 3.36
CA GLN A 38 -22.75 2.07 2.01
C GLN A 38 -22.76 0.69 1.34
N PRO A 39 -23.82 0.34 0.60
CA PRO A 39 -23.85 -0.90 -0.15
C PRO A 39 -22.73 -0.92 -1.21
N PRO A 40 -22.27 -2.10 -1.61
CA PRO A 40 -21.35 -2.20 -2.72
C PRO A 40 -21.98 -1.61 -3.99
N PRO A 41 -21.18 -1.07 -4.91
CA PRO A 41 -21.69 -0.59 -6.19
C PRO A 41 -22.26 -1.75 -7.02
N PRO A 42 -23.16 -1.47 -7.95
CA PRO A 42 -23.64 -2.49 -8.87
C PRO A 42 -22.49 -3.04 -9.73
N PRO A 43 -22.62 -4.27 -10.23
CA PRO A 43 -21.66 -4.84 -11.17
C PRO A 43 -21.56 -3.99 -12.45
N ASP A 44 -20.39 -4.00 -13.06
CA ASP A 44 -20.22 -3.42 -14.37
C ASP A 44 -21.02 -4.25 -15.40
N PRO A 45 -21.92 -3.64 -16.21
CA PRO A 45 -22.73 -4.38 -17.18
C PRO A 45 -21.90 -5.13 -18.22
N ALA A 46 -20.72 -4.63 -18.57
CA ALA A 46 -19.80 -5.26 -19.51
C ALA A 46 -18.88 -6.31 -18.86
N GLY A 47 -18.91 -6.45 -17.53
CA GLY A 47 -18.04 -7.37 -16.80
C GLY A 47 -16.56 -6.98 -16.86
N ALA A 48 -16.26 -5.74 -17.26
CA ALA A 48 -14.88 -5.28 -17.47
C ALA A 48 -14.11 -5.05 -16.16
N ASP A 49 -14.80 -5.02 -15.03
CA ASP A 49 -14.21 -4.85 -13.69
C ASP A 49 -14.98 -5.62 -12.62
N TYR A 50 -14.46 -5.59 -11.39
CA TYR A 50 -15.08 -6.23 -10.22
C TYR A 50 -15.47 -5.24 -9.13
N ARG A 51 -15.86 -3.98 -9.52
CA ARG A 51 -16.28 -2.91 -8.57
C ARG A 51 -17.32 -3.37 -7.54
N HIS A 52 -18.26 -4.23 -7.93
CA HIS A 52 -19.31 -4.76 -7.06
C HIS A 52 -18.78 -5.64 -5.91
N ARG A 53 -17.54 -6.08 -5.99
CA ARG A 53 -16.84 -6.82 -4.94
C ARG A 53 -16.19 -5.90 -3.91
N LEU A 54 -15.99 -4.63 -4.25
CA LEU A 54 -15.36 -3.67 -3.34
C LEU A 54 -16.32 -3.22 -2.24
N ARG A 55 -15.74 -2.81 -1.13
CA ARG A 55 -16.49 -2.29 0.03
C ARG A 55 -15.93 -0.92 0.41
N PRO A 56 -16.78 0.13 0.40
CA PRO A 56 -16.42 1.41 0.97
C PRO A 56 -16.37 1.31 2.51
N THR A 57 -15.70 2.25 3.12
CA THR A 57 -15.80 2.47 4.56
C THR A 57 -17.06 3.31 4.88
N PRO A 58 -17.46 3.43 6.15
CA PRO A 58 -18.52 4.37 6.53
C PRO A 58 -18.23 5.83 6.18
N PHE A 59 -16.94 6.17 5.95
CA PHE A 59 -16.49 7.52 5.62
C PHE A 59 -16.23 7.72 4.11
N GLY A 60 -16.49 6.74 3.28
CA GLY A 60 -16.26 6.77 1.84
C GLY A 60 -15.17 5.78 1.38
N TRP A 61 -14.64 6.03 0.19
CA TRP A 61 -13.63 5.15 -0.40
C TRP A 61 -12.24 5.51 0.13
N PRO A 62 -11.47 4.53 0.66
CA PRO A 62 -10.12 4.78 1.18
C PRO A 62 -9.12 4.90 0.02
N ARG A 63 -9.33 5.89 -0.85
CA ARG A 63 -8.50 6.20 -2.00
C ARG A 63 -7.75 7.52 -1.81
N ARG A 64 -6.66 7.70 -2.54
CA ARG A 64 -5.89 8.94 -2.59
C ARG A 64 -5.42 9.23 -4.01
N ASP A 65 -5.21 10.49 -4.31
CA ASP A 65 -4.64 10.92 -5.59
C ASP A 65 -3.11 10.73 -5.63
N HIS A 66 -2.48 10.58 -4.46
CA HIS A 66 -1.04 10.33 -4.29
C HIS A 66 -0.80 9.49 -3.04
N TRP A 67 0.05 8.49 -3.14
CA TRP A 67 0.39 7.60 -2.05
C TRP A 67 1.85 7.76 -1.61
N CYS A 68 2.08 7.89 -0.31
CA CYS A 68 3.39 7.88 0.30
C CYS A 68 3.60 6.53 0.97
N VAL A 69 4.63 5.81 0.54
CA VAL A 69 4.89 4.43 0.94
C VAL A 69 6.22 4.34 1.67
N TRP A 70 6.18 3.86 2.89
CA TRP A 70 7.37 3.48 3.64
C TRP A 70 7.52 1.97 3.60
N VAL A 71 8.74 1.51 3.35
CA VAL A 71 9.11 0.09 3.45
C VAL A 71 10.13 -0.05 4.56
N GLU A 72 9.91 -1.04 5.42
CA GLU A 72 10.80 -1.35 6.53
C GLU A 72 12.25 -1.50 6.04
N PRO A 73 13.21 -0.78 6.66
CA PRO A 73 14.61 -0.93 6.32
C PRO A 73 15.09 -2.37 6.51
N ILE A 74 15.94 -2.83 5.60
CA ILE A 74 16.51 -4.17 5.62
C ILE A 74 17.99 -4.13 5.96
N ALA A 75 18.54 -5.25 6.45
CA ALA A 75 19.96 -5.44 6.57
C ALA A 75 20.60 -5.56 5.17
N GLN A 76 21.60 -4.73 4.90
CA GLN A 76 22.35 -4.76 3.62
C GLN A 76 23.59 -5.65 3.69
N GLU A 77 24.01 -6.00 4.89
CA GLU A 77 25.20 -6.82 5.16
C GLU A 77 24.87 -7.94 6.15
N GLY A 78 25.74 -8.94 6.22
CA GLY A 78 25.60 -10.09 7.10
C GLY A 78 24.88 -11.29 6.47
N PRO A 79 24.71 -12.40 7.22
CA PRO A 79 24.24 -13.68 6.68
C PRO A 79 22.82 -13.64 6.10
N ALA A 80 21.97 -12.73 6.57
CA ALA A 80 20.60 -12.59 6.11
C ALA A 80 20.45 -11.65 4.91
N ALA A 81 21.46 -10.84 4.59
CA ALA A 81 21.35 -9.73 3.62
C ALA A 81 20.81 -10.16 2.25
N ARG A 82 21.28 -11.31 1.73
CA ARG A 82 20.78 -11.82 0.43
C ARG A 82 19.28 -12.08 0.41
N TRP A 83 18.70 -12.53 1.53
CA TRP A 83 17.28 -12.81 1.65
C TRP A 83 16.47 -11.52 1.82
N ASP A 84 17.05 -10.57 2.53
CA ASP A 84 16.49 -9.24 2.76
C ASP A 84 16.47 -8.46 1.44
N LEU A 85 17.56 -8.48 0.68
CA LEU A 85 17.62 -7.87 -0.65
C LEU A 85 16.66 -8.53 -1.64
N ALA A 86 16.54 -9.87 -1.63
CA ALA A 86 15.59 -10.57 -2.49
C ALA A 86 14.13 -10.22 -2.14
N TRP A 87 13.80 -10.09 -0.85
CA TRP A 87 12.49 -9.64 -0.40
C TRP A 87 12.21 -8.21 -0.85
N LEU A 88 13.16 -7.29 -0.63
CA LEU A 88 13.03 -5.89 -1.05
C LEU A 88 12.83 -5.79 -2.56
N GLY A 89 13.65 -6.48 -3.36
CA GLY A 89 13.53 -6.48 -4.82
C GLY A 89 12.15 -6.94 -5.30
N ALA A 90 11.58 -7.98 -4.68
CA ALA A 90 10.24 -8.46 -5.00
C ALA A 90 9.14 -7.44 -4.63
N VAL A 91 9.27 -6.78 -3.49
CA VAL A 91 8.34 -5.71 -3.07
C VAL A 91 8.42 -4.50 -4.00
N GLU A 92 9.64 -4.08 -4.37
CA GLU A 92 9.83 -2.96 -5.29
C GLU A 92 9.29 -3.27 -6.69
N ALA A 93 9.40 -4.52 -7.16
CA ALA A 93 8.79 -4.94 -8.42
C ALA A 93 7.27 -4.82 -8.37
N ALA A 94 6.64 -5.25 -7.27
CA ALA A 94 5.20 -5.10 -7.08
C ALA A 94 4.76 -3.61 -7.00
N LEU A 95 5.51 -2.77 -6.28
CA LEU A 95 5.27 -1.32 -6.21
C LEU A 95 5.35 -0.67 -7.59
N ALA A 96 6.33 -1.07 -8.41
CA ALA A 96 6.49 -0.55 -9.76
C ALA A 96 5.27 -0.83 -10.66
N ARG A 97 4.61 -1.99 -10.49
CA ARG A 97 3.37 -2.31 -11.24
C ARG A 97 2.22 -1.36 -10.89
N TRP A 98 2.05 -1.03 -9.61
CA TRP A 98 1.03 -0.06 -9.19
C TRP A 98 1.40 1.37 -9.57
N ALA A 99 2.68 1.71 -9.58
CA ALA A 99 3.18 3.03 -9.96
C ALA A 99 2.93 3.36 -11.45
N GLU A 100 2.67 2.36 -12.30
CA GLU A 100 2.19 2.58 -13.68
C GLU A 100 0.82 3.29 -13.72
N LEU A 101 0.03 3.18 -12.65
CA LEU A 101 -1.36 3.67 -12.59
C LEU A 101 -1.59 4.74 -11.53
N LEU A 102 -0.74 4.81 -10.52
CA LEU A 102 -0.91 5.68 -9.36
C LEU A 102 0.36 6.47 -9.09
N PRO A 103 0.26 7.75 -8.75
CA PRO A 103 1.38 8.50 -8.18
C PRO A 103 1.79 7.90 -6.83
N ILE A 104 2.99 7.32 -6.75
CA ILE A 104 3.56 6.71 -5.55
C ILE A 104 4.92 7.34 -5.27
N THR A 105 5.14 7.77 -4.02
CA THR A 105 6.44 8.25 -3.55
C THR A 105 6.92 7.39 -2.39
N ARG A 106 8.15 6.89 -2.50
CA ARG A 106 8.85 6.25 -1.38
C ARG A 106 9.31 7.32 -0.39
N VAL A 107 9.05 7.08 0.89
CA VAL A 107 9.45 7.98 1.99
C VAL A 107 10.39 7.26 2.94
N SER A 108 11.23 8.02 3.62
CA SER A 108 12.21 7.52 4.57
C SER A 108 11.65 7.35 5.99
N SER A 109 10.61 8.11 6.33
CA SER A 109 9.98 8.07 7.65
C SER A 109 8.57 7.45 7.60
N PRO A 110 8.25 6.53 8.52
CA PRO A 110 6.90 5.98 8.64
C PRO A 110 5.85 7.06 8.97
N SER A 111 6.22 8.18 9.57
CA SER A 111 5.29 9.28 9.87
C SER A 111 4.77 10.01 8.63
N GLU A 112 5.49 9.93 7.51
CA GLU A 112 5.13 10.54 6.23
C GLU A 112 4.22 9.64 5.38
N ALA A 113 4.20 8.33 5.66
CA ALA A 113 3.54 7.34 4.82
C ALA A 113 2.04 7.19 5.15
N GLN A 114 1.26 6.78 4.17
CA GLN A 114 -0.05 6.19 4.34
C GLN A 114 0.02 4.66 4.26
N VAL A 115 1.00 4.11 3.54
CA VAL A 115 1.23 2.67 3.45
C VAL A 115 2.54 2.33 4.13
N LEU A 116 2.46 1.42 5.11
CA LEU A 116 3.60 0.90 5.86
C LEU A 116 3.81 -0.56 5.50
N LEU A 117 4.92 -0.87 4.87
CA LEU A 117 5.27 -2.20 4.40
C LEU A 117 6.29 -2.85 5.32
N PHE A 118 5.90 -3.94 5.96
CA PHE A 118 6.72 -4.66 6.92
C PHE A 118 7.13 -6.04 6.41
N ARG A 119 8.39 -6.37 6.66
CA ARG A 119 8.99 -7.68 6.39
C ARG A 119 8.72 -8.65 7.53
N ARG A 120 7.48 -9.06 7.67
CA ARG A 120 7.08 -9.99 8.74
C ARG A 120 5.94 -10.91 8.31
N ARG A 121 5.82 -12.04 8.98
CA ARG A 121 4.68 -12.93 8.80
C ARG A 121 3.44 -12.30 9.47
N PRO A 122 2.29 -12.25 8.77
CA PRO A 122 1.04 -11.85 9.40
C PRO A 122 0.67 -12.77 10.57
N PRO A 123 0.06 -12.25 11.64
CA PRO A 123 -0.46 -13.08 12.72
C PRO A 123 -1.56 -14.01 12.22
N LEU A 124 -1.73 -15.16 12.90
CA LEU A 124 -2.78 -16.11 12.57
C LEU A 124 -4.16 -15.45 12.73
N ARG A 125 -5.05 -15.72 11.78
CA ARG A 125 -6.48 -15.39 11.91
C ARG A 125 -7.28 -16.67 11.95
N GLN A 126 -8.03 -16.90 13.03
CA GLN A 126 -8.83 -18.12 13.21
C GLN A 126 -8.01 -19.40 12.97
N GLY A 127 -6.76 -19.42 13.44
CA GLY A 127 -5.83 -20.54 13.25
C GLY A 127 -5.21 -20.65 11.84
N ARG A 128 -5.59 -19.80 10.89
CA ARG A 128 -5.06 -19.84 9.52
C ARG A 128 -3.88 -18.88 9.34
N ALA A 129 -2.81 -19.41 8.72
CA ALA A 129 -1.67 -18.62 8.31
C ALA A 129 -1.90 -17.98 6.94
N SER A 130 -1.39 -16.77 6.75
CA SER A 130 -1.27 -16.13 5.44
C SER A 130 0.17 -15.68 5.21
N HIS A 131 0.51 -15.47 3.96
CA HIS A 131 1.84 -14.97 3.59
C HIS A 131 1.88 -13.47 3.33
N GLY A 132 0.73 -12.88 3.10
CA GLY A 132 0.51 -11.44 2.99
C GLY A 132 -0.71 -11.02 3.79
N ARG A 133 -0.77 -9.75 4.20
CA ARG A 133 -1.95 -9.11 4.79
C ARG A 133 -1.84 -7.61 4.72
N ALA A 134 -2.92 -6.97 4.31
CA ALA A 134 -3.13 -5.54 4.48
C ALA A 134 -4.19 -5.29 5.57
N GLU A 135 -3.95 -4.30 6.42
CA GLU A 135 -4.86 -3.87 7.49
C GLU A 135 -5.08 -2.37 7.36
N LEU A 136 -6.36 -1.96 7.23
CA LEU A 136 -6.76 -0.57 7.10
C LEU A 136 -7.17 -0.01 8.45
N GLU A 137 -6.59 1.13 8.78
CA GLU A 137 -7.05 2.03 9.81
C GLU A 137 -7.40 3.37 9.18
N LEU A 138 -8.41 4.05 9.70
CA LEU A 138 -8.71 5.42 9.34
C LEU A 138 -8.21 6.34 10.44
N GLU A 139 -7.50 7.37 10.05
CA GLU A 139 -6.91 8.34 10.97
C GLU A 139 -7.41 9.75 10.67
N LEU A 140 -7.72 10.49 11.72
CA LEU A 140 -7.89 11.93 11.65
C LEU A 140 -6.50 12.56 11.65
N VAL A 141 -6.13 13.20 10.55
CA VAL A 141 -4.79 13.70 10.30
C VAL A 141 -4.81 15.22 10.20
N ARG A 142 -3.96 15.88 10.99
CA ARG A 142 -3.68 17.31 10.85
C ARG A 142 -2.30 17.49 10.22
N ARG A 143 -2.26 18.29 9.14
CA ARG A 143 -1.02 18.63 8.45
C ARG A 143 -0.60 20.05 8.75
N ALA A 144 0.70 20.34 8.64
CA ALA A 144 1.23 21.69 8.73
C ALA A 144 0.55 22.57 7.67
N GLY A 145 0.14 23.79 8.07
CA GLY A 145 -0.53 24.73 7.17
C GLY A 145 -2.02 24.47 6.93
N SER A 146 -2.62 23.42 7.53
CA SER A 146 -4.06 23.15 7.45
C SER A 146 -4.75 23.44 8.79
N ALA A 147 -5.80 24.26 8.77
CA ALA A 147 -6.64 24.50 9.92
C ALA A 147 -7.58 23.33 10.23
N VAL A 148 -7.84 22.46 9.25
CA VAL A 148 -8.80 21.35 9.35
C VAL A 148 -8.06 20.03 9.30
N ALA A 149 -8.41 19.11 10.20
CA ALA A 149 -8.01 17.72 10.11
C ALA A 149 -8.85 17.00 9.06
N GLY A 150 -8.22 16.14 8.26
CA GLY A 150 -8.90 15.29 7.28
C GLY A 150 -8.83 13.82 7.67
N ILE A 151 -9.76 13.02 7.18
CA ILE A 151 -9.67 11.56 7.34
C ILE A 151 -8.75 11.00 6.26
N GLU A 152 -7.73 10.23 6.68
CA GLU A 152 -6.80 9.56 5.78
C GLU A 152 -6.74 8.06 6.08
N PRO A 153 -6.51 7.22 5.04
CA PRO A 153 -6.21 5.81 5.26
C PRO A 153 -4.80 5.66 5.80
N ARG A 154 -4.61 4.74 6.73
CA ARG A 154 -3.34 4.22 7.19
C ARG A 154 -3.35 2.72 6.99
N VAL A 155 -2.50 2.21 6.13
CA VAL A 155 -2.50 0.78 5.79
C VAL A 155 -1.19 0.14 6.20
N THR A 156 -1.30 -0.87 7.06
CA THR A 156 -0.19 -1.74 7.43
C THR A 156 -0.21 -2.96 6.51
N VAL A 157 0.85 -3.14 5.73
CA VAL A 157 1.04 -4.29 4.86
C VAL A 157 2.14 -5.17 5.43
N MET A 158 1.85 -6.44 5.65
CA MET A 158 2.79 -7.43 6.14
C MET A 158 3.03 -8.47 5.06
N ILE A 159 4.30 -8.68 4.67
CA ILE A 159 4.72 -9.68 3.68
C ILE A 159 5.75 -10.61 4.29
N SER A 160 5.43 -11.91 4.33
CA SER A 160 6.32 -12.95 4.89
C SER A 160 7.64 -13.05 4.11
N PRO A 161 8.80 -13.02 4.78
CA PRO A 161 10.11 -13.10 4.10
C PRO A 161 10.51 -14.52 3.65
N GLY A 162 9.95 -15.56 4.25
CA GLY A 162 10.40 -16.95 4.06
C GLY A 162 9.84 -17.66 2.83
N GLN A 163 9.66 -16.95 1.71
CA GLN A 163 9.11 -17.49 0.46
C GLN A 163 10.10 -17.31 -0.69
N ARG A 164 9.82 -17.96 -1.84
CA ARG A 164 10.53 -17.67 -3.08
C ARG A 164 10.22 -16.23 -3.53
N PRO A 165 11.19 -15.50 -4.12
CA PRO A 165 10.99 -14.10 -4.54
C PRO A 165 9.74 -13.87 -5.37
N VAL A 166 9.45 -14.76 -6.33
CA VAL A 166 8.25 -14.68 -7.18
C VAL A 166 6.94 -14.78 -6.37
N ALA A 167 6.93 -15.53 -5.29
CA ALA A 167 5.75 -15.62 -4.40
C ALA A 167 5.64 -14.39 -3.50
N ILE A 168 6.77 -13.82 -3.07
CA ILE A 168 6.80 -12.55 -2.33
C ILE A 168 6.25 -11.43 -3.21
N GLU A 169 6.68 -11.34 -4.49
CA GLU A 169 6.21 -10.35 -5.45
C GLU A 169 4.70 -10.45 -5.68
N ALA A 170 4.18 -11.67 -5.91
CA ALA A 170 2.75 -11.89 -6.10
C ALA A 170 1.92 -11.51 -4.86
N ASN A 171 2.37 -11.90 -3.65
CA ASN A 171 1.71 -11.51 -2.41
C ASN A 171 1.78 -9.99 -2.20
N ALA A 172 2.93 -9.37 -2.46
CA ALA A 172 3.07 -7.92 -2.36
C ALA A 172 2.17 -7.19 -3.37
N LEU A 173 2.07 -7.68 -4.60
CA LEU A 173 1.19 -7.13 -5.62
C LEU A 173 -0.28 -7.14 -5.16
N HIS A 174 -0.74 -8.27 -4.59
CA HIS A 174 -2.09 -8.42 -4.03
C HIS A 174 -2.34 -7.48 -2.86
N GLU A 175 -1.49 -7.52 -1.84
CA GLU A 175 -1.69 -6.74 -0.62
C GLU A 175 -1.56 -5.23 -0.86
N LEU A 176 -0.74 -4.82 -1.81
CA LEU A 176 -0.66 -3.43 -2.25
C LEU A 176 -1.93 -2.98 -2.96
N GLY A 177 -2.64 -3.85 -3.66
CA GLY A 177 -3.96 -3.52 -4.20
C GLY A 177 -4.96 -3.14 -3.11
N HIS A 178 -4.99 -3.89 -2.01
CA HIS A 178 -5.75 -3.49 -0.82
C HIS A 178 -5.26 -2.15 -0.27
N ALA A 179 -3.94 -1.99 -0.14
CA ALA A 179 -3.35 -0.76 0.38
C ALA A 179 -3.74 0.48 -0.45
N PHE A 180 -3.88 0.33 -1.76
CA PHE A 180 -4.29 1.41 -2.66
C PHE A 180 -5.81 1.55 -2.84
N GLY A 181 -6.59 0.86 -2.01
CA GLY A 181 -8.02 1.06 -1.86
C GLY A 181 -8.92 -0.03 -2.43
N LEU A 182 -8.39 -1.08 -3.05
CA LEU A 182 -9.19 -2.20 -3.58
C LEU A 182 -9.60 -3.16 -2.44
N TRP A 183 -10.47 -2.70 -1.53
CA TRP A 183 -10.97 -3.50 -0.40
C TRP A 183 -12.07 -4.46 -0.83
N GLY A 184 -11.67 -5.56 -1.38
CA GLY A 184 -12.46 -6.65 -1.92
C GLY A 184 -11.60 -7.53 -2.79
N HIS A 185 -12.14 -8.63 -3.27
CA HIS A 185 -11.39 -9.57 -4.10
C HIS A 185 -12.10 -9.81 -5.43
N SER A 186 -11.32 -10.02 -6.48
CA SER A 186 -11.82 -10.51 -7.76
C SER A 186 -12.26 -11.98 -7.64
N ASP A 187 -13.20 -12.35 -8.47
CA ASP A 187 -13.68 -13.71 -8.67
C ASP A 187 -12.93 -14.46 -9.78
N ASP A 188 -12.04 -13.77 -10.52
CA ASP A 188 -11.21 -14.38 -11.56
C ASP A 188 -9.81 -14.71 -10.99
N PRO A 189 -9.38 -15.98 -11.02
CA PRO A 189 -8.05 -16.38 -10.53
C PRO A 189 -6.87 -15.82 -11.35
N ALA A 190 -7.12 -15.21 -12.50
CA ALA A 190 -6.11 -14.55 -13.32
C ALA A 190 -5.84 -13.10 -12.90
N ASP A 191 -6.68 -12.53 -12.04
CA ASP A 191 -6.49 -11.18 -11.52
C ASP A 191 -5.52 -11.16 -10.35
N ALA A 192 -4.75 -10.08 -10.20
CA ALA A 192 -3.85 -9.91 -9.05
C ALA A 192 -4.63 -9.86 -7.72
N MET A 193 -5.88 -9.35 -7.75
CA MET A 193 -6.76 -9.27 -6.59
C MET A 193 -7.67 -10.50 -6.41
N ALA A 194 -7.32 -11.67 -6.99
CA ALA A 194 -8.09 -12.89 -6.82
C ALA A 194 -8.19 -13.31 -5.35
N ALA A 195 -9.39 -13.72 -4.90
CA ALA A 195 -9.61 -14.19 -3.52
C ALA A 195 -8.81 -15.47 -3.19
N VAL A 196 -8.61 -16.31 -4.21
CA VAL A 196 -7.83 -17.54 -4.11
C VAL A 196 -6.77 -17.51 -5.21
N PRO A 197 -5.48 -17.43 -4.83
CA PRO A 197 -4.41 -17.46 -5.82
C PRO A 197 -4.48 -18.73 -6.67
N GLY A 198 -4.27 -18.58 -7.97
CA GLY A 198 -4.12 -19.71 -8.87
C GLY A 198 -2.83 -20.51 -8.61
N ALA A 199 -2.63 -21.58 -9.37
CA ALA A 199 -1.44 -22.43 -9.25
C ALA A 199 -0.13 -21.69 -9.60
N ARG A 200 -0.22 -20.59 -10.32
CA ARG A 200 0.92 -19.74 -10.72
C ARG A 200 0.82 -18.36 -10.09
N PRO A 201 1.93 -17.83 -9.55
CA PRO A 201 1.96 -16.46 -9.04
C PRO A 201 1.58 -15.44 -10.14
N ILE A 202 0.71 -14.50 -9.82
CA ILE A 202 0.34 -13.38 -10.70
C ILE A 202 1.30 -12.23 -10.41
N LEU A 203 2.01 -11.75 -11.43
CA LEU A 203 3.04 -10.71 -11.33
C LEU A 203 2.70 -9.44 -12.13
N SER A 204 1.50 -9.36 -12.64
CA SER A 204 1.03 -8.21 -13.42
C SER A 204 -0.44 -7.93 -13.12
N LEU A 205 -0.82 -6.67 -13.25
CA LEU A 205 -2.22 -6.27 -13.12
C LEU A 205 -2.98 -6.64 -14.39
N SER A 206 -4.07 -7.36 -14.22
CA SER A 206 -4.97 -7.70 -15.32
C SER A 206 -5.68 -6.45 -15.87
N PRO A 207 -6.31 -6.52 -17.05
CA PRO A 207 -7.22 -5.47 -17.51
C PRO A 207 -8.35 -5.15 -16.52
N ARG A 208 -8.87 -6.16 -15.82
CA ARG A 208 -9.93 -5.99 -14.81
C ARG A 208 -9.41 -5.31 -13.55
N ASP A 209 -8.20 -5.65 -13.06
CA ASP A 209 -7.56 -4.94 -11.95
C ASP A 209 -7.41 -3.45 -12.27
N ARG A 210 -6.88 -3.14 -13.47
CA ARG A 210 -6.69 -1.77 -13.96
C ARG A 210 -8.02 -1.03 -14.07
N ALA A 211 -9.04 -1.63 -14.66
CA ALA A 211 -10.36 -1.03 -14.81
C ALA A 211 -11.02 -0.75 -13.45
N THR A 212 -10.92 -1.70 -12.51
CA THR A 212 -11.46 -1.54 -11.16
C THR A 212 -10.77 -0.40 -10.42
N LEU A 213 -9.44 -0.31 -10.49
CA LEU A 213 -8.69 0.80 -9.88
C LEU A 213 -9.08 2.15 -10.49
N LEU A 214 -9.14 2.24 -11.82
CA LEU A 214 -9.52 3.48 -12.52
C LEU A 214 -10.96 3.91 -12.16
N TRP A 215 -11.86 2.95 -12.01
CA TRP A 215 -13.20 3.25 -11.49
C TRP A 215 -13.14 3.79 -10.06
N LEU A 216 -12.38 3.15 -9.17
CA LEU A 216 -12.21 3.58 -7.78
C LEU A 216 -11.65 5.01 -7.68
N GLN A 217 -10.67 5.36 -8.52
CA GLN A 217 -10.06 6.70 -8.52
C GLN A 217 -11.05 7.82 -8.88
N ARG A 218 -12.17 7.51 -9.51
CA ARG A 218 -13.26 8.47 -9.82
C ARG A 218 -14.27 8.61 -8.69
N GLN A 219 -14.21 7.75 -7.67
CA GLN A 219 -15.16 7.81 -6.56
C GLN A 219 -14.78 8.93 -5.57
N PRO A 220 -15.76 9.46 -4.79
CA PRO A 220 -15.45 10.39 -3.72
C PRO A 220 -14.55 9.69 -2.68
N GLY A 221 -13.51 10.41 -2.23
CA GLY A 221 -12.61 9.91 -1.16
C GLY A 221 -13.27 9.92 0.22
N LEU A 222 -12.46 9.76 1.25
CA LEU A 222 -12.88 9.81 2.65
C LEU A 222 -13.36 11.24 3.03
N ARG A 223 -14.44 11.31 3.81
CA ARG A 223 -15.04 12.58 4.30
C ARG A 223 -15.55 12.44 5.74
#